data_091535fde3aef7c8bbd4b55207893f29
#
_entry.id   091535fde3aef7c8bbd4b55207893f29
#
_cell.length_a   1.000
_cell.length_b   1.000
_cell.length_c   1.000
_cell.angle_alpha   90.00
_cell.angle_beta   90.00
_cell.angle_gamma   90.00
#
_symmetry.space_group_name_H-M   'P 1'
#
loop_
_entity.id
_entity.type
_entity.pdbx_description
1 polymer ?
#
loop_
_entity_poly.entity_id
_entity_poly.type
_entity_poly.pdbx_seq_one_letter_code
_entity_poly.pdbx_strand_id
1 'polypeptide(L)'
;MRKCCQKYTGKRGEQSMEHITSRQNALMTHIRKLSSSRAYRRASGEYLCDGVKLLEEALRWNAPLKTVVLSEGVDVPVLPSGVRAVQVPADVMRSISPMETPQGALFTVRLPDTALPETLTGAHYLVLDGVQDPGNVGTILR
;
A
#
# COMPACT_ATOMS: atom_id res chain seq x y z
N MET A 1 -18.02 3.85 23.34
CA MET A 1 -17.00 4.39 22.42
C MET A 1 -15.65 4.46 23.13
N ARG A 2 -14.80 3.48 22.98
CA ARG A 2 -13.46 3.49 23.59
C ARG A 2 -12.45 3.81 22.50
N LYS A 3 -11.80 4.98 22.59
CA LYS A 3 -10.68 5.41 21.77
C LYS A 3 -9.50 4.45 22.03
N CYS A 4 -9.26 3.51 21.15
CA CYS A 4 -8.03 2.73 21.17
C CYS A 4 -6.95 3.50 20.41
N CYS A 5 -6.39 4.51 21.09
CA CYS A 5 -5.22 5.23 20.61
C CYS A 5 -3.99 4.47 21.13
N GLN A 6 -3.64 3.38 20.47
CA GLN A 6 -2.41 2.66 20.79
C GLN A 6 -1.27 3.41 20.10
N LYS A 7 -0.50 4.16 20.90
CA LYS A 7 0.74 4.81 20.46
C LYS A 7 1.72 3.72 20.01
N TYR A 8 2.04 3.74 18.72
CA TYR A 8 3.10 2.91 18.16
C TYR A 8 4.44 3.38 18.72
N THR A 9 4.94 2.71 19.75
CA THR A 9 6.32 2.83 20.24
C THR A 9 7.15 1.75 19.57
N GLY A 10 7.35 1.84 18.27
CA GLY A 10 8.34 1.05 17.55
C GLY A 10 9.74 1.59 17.89
N LYS A 11 10.61 0.74 18.45
CA LYS A 11 12.05 1.02 18.57
C LYS A 11 12.57 1.40 17.18
N ARG A 12 13.33 2.51 17.08
CA ARG A 12 14.13 2.86 15.90
C ARG A 12 15.19 1.77 15.68
N GLY A 13 14.82 0.70 14.96
CA GLY A 13 15.77 -0.16 14.32
C GLY A 13 16.26 0.57 13.08
N GLU A 14 17.55 0.56 12.82
CA GLU A 14 18.13 1.04 11.57
C GLU A 14 17.47 0.30 10.39
N GLN A 15 16.46 0.91 9.79
CA GLN A 15 15.91 0.41 8.54
C GLN A 15 16.89 0.80 7.44
N SER A 16 17.63 -0.17 6.92
CA SER A 16 18.47 0.07 5.75
C SER A 16 17.54 0.45 4.59
N MET A 17 17.65 1.69 4.15
CA MET A 17 16.92 2.19 2.99
C MET A 17 17.75 1.92 1.74
N GLU A 18 17.14 1.23 0.78
CA GLU A 18 17.74 0.97 -0.51
C GLU A 18 17.57 2.20 -1.43
N HIS A 19 18.61 2.64 -2.12
CA HIS A 19 18.53 3.72 -3.10
C HIS A 19 18.49 3.15 -4.51
N ILE A 20 17.44 3.47 -5.28
CA ILE A 20 17.29 3.04 -6.67
C ILE A 20 17.16 4.27 -7.57
N THR A 21 18.15 4.46 -8.44
CA THR A 21 18.19 5.57 -9.40
C THR A 21 17.79 5.15 -10.82
N SER A 22 17.80 3.85 -11.12
CA SER A 22 17.49 3.34 -12.46
C SER A 22 16.01 3.11 -12.67
N ARG A 23 15.43 3.73 -13.70
CA ARG A 23 14.04 3.48 -14.15
C ARG A 23 13.82 2.05 -14.67
N GLN A 24 14.88 1.34 -15.04
CA GLN A 24 14.85 -0.03 -15.57
C GLN A 24 15.02 -1.09 -14.46
N ASN A 25 15.16 -0.67 -13.19
CA ASN A 25 15.25 -1.61 -12.08
C ASN A 25 14.03 -2.54 -12.05
N ALA A 26 14.26 -3.78 -11.66
CA ALA A 26 13.22 -4.82 -11.62
C ALA A 26 12.01 -4.40 -10.73
N LEU A 27 12.25 -3.72 -9.60
CA LEU A 27 11.19 -3.19 -8.75
C LEU A 27 10.37 -2.12 -9.48
N MET A 28 11.01 -1.20 -10.19
CA MET A 28 10.32 -0.16 -10.98
C MET A 28 9.43 -0.78 -12.06
N THR A 29 9.92 -1.83 -12.71
CA THR A 29 9.16 -2.60 -13.69
C THR A 29 7.97 -3.32 -13.04
N HIS A 30 8.17 -3.90 -11.86
CA HIS A 30 7.11 -4.53 -11.07
C HIS A 30 6.00 -3.54 -10.71
N ILE A 31 6.36 -2.36 -10.21
CA ILE A 31 5.39 -1.30 -9.85
C ILE A 31 4.55 -0.85 -11.06
N ARG A 32 5.19 -0.63 -12.23
CA ARG A 32 4.44 -0.30 -13.45
C ARG A 32 3.45 -1.39 -13.86
N LYS A 33 3.84 -2.67 -13.74
CA LYS A 33 2.94 -3.80 -14.03
C LYS A 33 1.78 -3.88 -13.03
N LEU A 34 2.03 -3.60 -11.74
CA LEU A 34 0.97 -3.51 -10.74
C LEU A 34 -0.01 -2.38 -11.04
N SER A 35 0.48 -1.22 -11.50
CA SER A 35 -0.36 -0.10 -11.90
C SER A 35 -1.26 -0.46 -13.08
N SER A 36 -0.72 -1.07 -14.13
CA SER A 36 -1.39 -1.24 -15.42
C SER A 36 -2.19 -2.54 -15.58
N SER A 37 -1.87 -3.61 -14.83
CA SER A 37 -2.42 -4.95 -15.09
C SER A 37 -3.13 -5.58 -13.89
N ARG A 38 -4.46 -5.76 -14.00
CA ARG A 38 -5.25 -6.50 -13.01
C ARG A 38 -4.81 -7.96 -12.89
N ALA A 39 -4.50 -8.61 -14.02
CA ALA A 39 -4.03 -10.00 -14.04
C ALA A 39 -2.70 -10.12 -13.29
N TYR A 40 -1.79 -9.15 -13.48
CA TYR A 40 -0.52 -9.13 -12.78
C TYR A 40 -0.68 -8.93 -11.28
N ARG A 41 -1.58 -8.03 -10.84
CA ARG A 41 -1.90 -7.85 -9.40
C ARG A 41 -2.38 -9.15 -8.76
N ARG A 42 -3.27 -9.88 -9.43
CA ARG A 42 -3.75 -11.17 -8.95
C ARG A 42 -2.65 -12.22 -8.87
N ALA A 43 -1.82 -12.32 -9.91
CA ALA A 43 -0.72 -13.28 -9.97
C ALA A 43 0.38 -12.98 -8.94
N SER A 44 0.69 -11.70 -8.69
CA SER A 44 1.68 -11.27 -7.70
C SER A 44 1.15 -11.28 -6.26
N GLY A 45 -0.16 -11.33 -6.09
CA GLY A 45 -0.81 -11.28 -4.77
C GLY A 45 -0.66 -9.93 -4.07
N GLU A 46 -0.52 -8.84 -4.84
CA GLU A 46 -0.37 -7.50 -4.28
C GLU A 46 -0.96 -6.42 -5.19
N TYR A 47 -1.22 -5.25 -4.61
CA TYR A 47 -1.70 -4.07 -5.33
C TYR A 47 -0.90 -2.83 -4.92
N LEU A 48 -0.92 -1.84 -5.81
CA LEU A 48 -0.22 -0.57 -5.64
C LEU A 48 -1.15 0.48 -5.05
N CYS A 49 -0.62 1.25 -4.10
CA CYS A 49 -1.22 2.46 -3.53
C CYS A 49 -0.30 3.66 -3.76
N ASP A 50 -0.88 4.84 -3.93
CA ASP A 50 -0.18 6.10 -4.14
C ASP A 50 -0.66 7.13 -3.12
N GLY A 51 0.28 7.78 -2.45
CA GLY A 51 0.06 8.91 -1.56
C GLY A 51 0.57 8.73 -0.13
N VAL A 52 1.15 9.81 0.40
CA VAL A 52 1.71 9.84 1.76
C VAL A 52 0.60 9.63 2.79
N LYS A 53 -0.53 10.32 2.66
CA LYS A 53 -1.68 10.17 3.59
C LYS A 53 -2.23 8.75 3.62
N LEU A 54 -2.28 8.10 2.45
CA LEU A 54 -2.74 6.73 2.36
C LEU A 54 -1.74 5.76 3.00
N LEU A 55 -0.43 6.04 2.90
CA LEU A 55 0.60 5.28 3.60
C LEU A 55 0.47 5.43 5.13
N GLU A 56 0.23 6.64 5.63
CA GLU A 56 -0.02 6.87 7.06
C GLU A 56 -1.24 6.09 7.56
N GLU A 57 -2.33 6.08 6.81
CA GLU A 57 -3.52 5.27 7.12
C GLU A 57 -3.21 3.77 7.11
N ALA A 58 -2.49 3.30 6.09
CA ALA A 58 -2.09 1.90 5.99
C ALA A 58 -1.23 1.47 7.19
N LEU A 59 -0.31 2.30 7.64
CA LEU A 59 0.50 2.08 8.83
C LEU A 59 -0.36 2.10 10.11
N ARG A 60 -1.29 3.06 10.21
CA ARG A 60 -2.22 3.18 11.35
C ARG A 60 -3.06 1.92 11.54
N TRP A 61 -3.51 1.32 10.45
CA TRP A 61 -4.38 0.15 10.45
C TRP A 61 -3.64 -1.17 10.29
N ASN A 62 -2.29 -1.16 10.38
CA ASN A 62 -1.45 -2.35 10.24
C ASN A 62 -1.72 -3.12 8.93
N ALA A 63 -1.91 -2.40 7.83
CA ALA A 63 -2.07 -3.03 6.53
C ALA A 63 -0.83 -3.91 6.21
N PRO A 64 -1.00 -5.04 5.51
CA PRO A 64 0.09 -5.95 5.20
C PRO A 64 1.00 -5.40 4.09
N LEU A 65 1.77 -4.36 4.44
CA LEU A 65 2.73 -3.70 3.56
C LEU A 65 3.83 -4.66 3.13
N LYS A 66 4.26 -4.58 1.86
CA LYS A 66 5.40 -5.34 1.34
C LYS A 66 6.57 -4.44 0.98
N THR A 67 6.32 -3.39 0.21
CA THR A 67 7.35 -2.47 -0.25
C THR A 67 6.83 -1.04 -0.14
N VAL A 68 7.67 -0.14 0.33
CA VAL A 68 7.41 1.31 0.36
C VAL A 68 8.50 2.00 -0.45
N VAL A 69 8.09 2.80 -1.42
CA VAL A 69 8.98 3.61 -2.27
C VAL A 69 8.70 5.07 -2.00
N LEU A 70 9.71 5.81 -1.57
CA LEU A 70 9.62 7.22 -1.23
C LEU A 70 10.48 8.04 -2.18
N SER A 71 9.99 9.20 -2.56
CA SER A 71 10.81 10.19 -3.27
C SER A 71 11.84 10.81 -2.32
N GLU A 72 12.98 11.18 -2.85
CA GLU A 72 13.95 12.01 -2.10
C GLU A 72 13.28 13.26 -1.54
N GLY A 73 13.59 13.59 -0.28
CA GLY A 73 13.00 14.73 0.44
C GLY A 73 11.66 14.45 1.13
N VAL A 74 11.11 13.26 1.00
CA VAL A 74 9.94 12.83 1.79
C VAL A 74 10.40 12.20 3.10
N ASP A 75 9.78 12.59 4.21
CA ASP A 75 10.06 12.01 5.51
C ASP A 75 9.75 10.51 5.53
N VAL A 76 10.69 9.75 6.05
CA VAL A 76 10.57 8.29 6.14
C VAL A 76 9.78 7.93 7.38
N PRO A 77 8.57 7.37 7.25
CA PRO A 77 7.83 6.89 8.41
C PRO A 77 8.50 5.66 9.02
N VAL A 78 8.21 5.39 10.28
CA VAL A 78 8.61 4.13 10.90
C VAL A 78 7.81 2.99 10.26
N LEU A 79 8.51 2.11 9.54
CA LEU A 79 7.89 0.97 8.87
C LEU A 79 7.94 -0.29 9.74
N PRO A 80 6.97 -1.19 9.62
CA PRO A 80 7.03 -2.51 10.27
C PRO A 80 8.24 -3.32 9.81
N SER A 81 8.72 -4.22 10.65
CA SER A 81 9.80 -5.15 10.29
C SER A 81 9.40 -6.01 9.09
N GLY A 82 10.34 -6.22 8.16
CA GLY A 82 10.12 -7.00 6.96
C GLY A 82 9.54 -6.22 5.77
N VAL A 83 9.17 -4.95 5.95
CA VAL A 83 8.78 -4.07 4.84
C VAL A 83 10.04 -3.57 4.15
N ARG A 84 10.11 -3.74 2.82
CA ARG A 84 11.20 -3.21 2.02
C ARG A 84 11.05 -1.70 1.85
N ALA A 85 12.03 -0.93 2.29
CA ALA A 85 12.07 0.52 2.16
C ALA A 85 13.03 0.94 1.03
N VAL A 86 12.53 1.73 0.10
CA VAL A 86 13.28 2.19 -1.09
C VAL A 86 13.13 3.69 -1.24
N GLN A 87 14.21 4.37 -1.55
CA GLN A 87 14.22 5.78 -1.93
C GLN A 87 14.60 5.94 -3.40
N VAL A 88 13.92 6.84 -4.09
CA VAL A 88 14.13 7.10 -5.51
C VAL A 88 14.15 8.59 -5.80
N PRO A 89 14.92 9.05 -6.83
CA PRO A 89 14.83 10.40 -7.33
C PRO A 89 13.45 10.75 -7.87
N ALA A 90 13.11 12.04 -7.89
CA ALA A 90 11.82 12.53 -8.32
C ALA A 90 11.44 12.15 -9.77
N ASP A 91 12.42 12.03 -10.65
CA ASP A 91 12.21 11.62 -12.04
C ASP A 91 11.88 10.11 -12.16
N VAL A 92 12.46 9.27 -11.30
CA VAL A 92 12.12 7.85 -11.19
C VAL A 92 10.70 7.70 -10.61
N MET A 93 10.38 8.44 -9.54
CA MET A 93 9.03 8.45 -8.94
C MET A 93 7.97 8.79 -10.00
N ARG A 94 8.16 9.84 -10.79
CA ARG A 94 7.25 10.21 -11.88
C ARG A 94 7.07 9.11 -12.92
N SER A 95 8.10 8.31 -13.16
CA SER A 95 8.04 7.23 -14.16
C SER A 95 7.24 6.00 -13.70
N ILE A 96 6.94 5.88 -12.43
CA ILE A 96 6.27 4.71 -11.83
C ILE A 96 4.92 5.04 -11.18
N SER A 97 4.66 6.32 -10.86
CA SER A 97 3.37 6.76 -10.31
C SER A 97 2.28 6.72 -11.37
N PRO A 98 1.07 6.25 -11.03
CA PRO A 98 -0.10 6.36 -11.90
C PRO A 98 -0.67 7.79 -11.96
N MET A 99 -0.21 8.69 -11.09
CA MET A 99 -0.70 10.07 -10.98
C MET A 99 0.19 11.02 -11.78
N GLU A 100 -0.42 12.02 -12.44
CA GLU A 100 0.31 13.08 -13.14
C GLU A 100 1.21 13.88 -12.19
N THR A 101 0.75 14.08 -10.96
CA THR A 101 1.52 14.74 -9.90
C THR A 101 1.71 13.77 -8.74
N PRO A 102 2.82 13.00 -8.72
CA PRO A 102 3.10 12.08 -7.64
C PRO A 102 3.20 12.77 -6.28
N GLN A 103 2.61 12.17 -5.26
CA GLN A 103 2.67 12.69 -3.88
C GLN A 103 3.92 12.25 -3.12
N GLY A 104 4.88 11.63 -3.81
CA GLY A 104 6.16 11.25 -3.26
C GLY A 104 6.20 9.94 -2.48
N ALA A 105 5.09 9.23 -2.35
CA ALA A 105 5.04 7.91 -1.73
C ALA A 105 4.22 6.93 -2.57
N LEU A 106 4.81 5.78 -2.88
CA LEU A 106 4.14 4.62 -3.47
C LEU A 106 4.38 3.43 -2.55
N PHE A 107 3.41 2.56 -2.40
CA PHE A 107 3.59 1.36 -1.61
C PHE A 107 2.76 0.20 -2.14
N THR A 108 3.21 -1.01 -1.88
CA THR A 108 2.48 -2.22 -2.22
C THR A 108 1.94 -2.89 -0.97
N VAL A 109 0.73 -3.40 -1.09
CA VAL A 109 0.00 -4.10 -0.04
C VAL A 109 -0.36 -5.49 -0.55
N ARG A 110 -0.27 -6.49 0.30
CA ARG A 110 -0.72 -7.84 -0.03
C ARG A 110 -2.22 -7.85 -0.29
N LEU A 111 -2.66 -8.52 -1.35
CA LEU A 111 -4.08 -8.77 -1.57
C LEU A 111 -4.64 -9.60 -0.41
N PRO A 112 -5.80 -9.23 0.13
CA PRO A 112 -6.48 -10.06 1.13
C PRO A 112 -6.91 -11.39 0.49
N ASP A 113 -6.99 -12.41 1.31
CA ASP A 113 -7.69 -13.63 0.93
C ASP A 113 -9.16 -13.32 0.74
N THR A 114 -9.68 -13.62 -0.44
CA THR A 114 -11.09 -13.40 -0.81
C THR A 114 -11.89 -14.70 -0.86
N ALA A 115 -11.31 -15.81 -0.39
CA ALA A 115 -12.06 -17.07 -0.26
C ALA A 115 -13.19 -16.88 0.76
N LEU A 116 -14.38 -17.34 0.39
CA LEU A 116 -15.49 -17.38 1.35
C LEU A 116 -15.20 -18.47 2.39
N PRO A 117 -15.40 -18.20 3.68
CA PRO A 117 -15.27 -19.22 4.70
C PRO A 117 -16.35 -20.30 4.50
N GLU A 118 -16.00 -21.56 4.75
CA GLU A 118 -16.94 -22.68 4.66
C GLU A 118 -18.14 -22.52 5.62
N THR A 119 -17.92 -21.85 6.74
CA THR A 119 -18.95 -21.59 7.73
C THR A 119 -18.95 -20.11 8.12
N LEU A 120 -20.13 -19.50 8.05
CA LEU A 120 -20.35 -18.13 8.50
C LEU A 120 -20.58 -18.13 10.01
N THR A 121 -19.68 -17.50 10.78
CA THR A 121 -19.74 -17.47 12.25
C THR A 121 -20.11 -16.11 12.84
N GLY A 122 -20.28 -15.10 12.01
CA GLY A 122 -20.65 -13.74 12.43
C GLY A 122 -22.15 -13.60 12.72
N ALA A 123 -22.50 -12.60 13.54
CA ALA A 123 -23.90 -12.25 13.82
C ALA A 123 -24.54 -11.41 12.69
N HIS A 124 -23.73 -10.67 11.96
CA HIS A 124 -24.16 -9.78 10.87
C HIS A 124 -23.24 -9.92 9.66
N TYR A 125 -23.84 -9.93 8.48
CA TYR A 125 -23.15 -10.00 7.19
C TYR A 125 -23.67 -8.91 6.28
N LEU A 126 -22.76 -8.26 5.57
CA LEU A 126 -23.06 -7.30 4.51
C LEU A 126 -22.72 -7.91 3.17
N VAL A 127 -23.71 -8.02 2.31
CA VAL A 127 -23.52 -8.48 0.92
C VAL A 127 -23.70 -7.29 -0.01
N LEU A 128 -22.67 -7.01 -0.82
CA LEU A 128 -22.69 -5.96 -1.82
C LEU A 128 -22.70 -6.62 -3.20
N ASP A 129 -23.78 -6.43 -3.93
CA ASP A 129 -23.90 -6.94 -5.30
C ASP A 129 -23.96 -5.77 -6.29
N GLY A 130 -23.15 -5.86 -7.35
CA GLY A 130 -23.13 -4.90 -8.46
C GLY A 130 -22.70 -3.47 -8.12
N VAL A 131 -22.12 -3.21 -6.95
CA VAL A 131 -21.63 -1.88 -6.58
C VAL A 131 -20.36 -1.56 -7.40
N GLN A 132 -20.50 -0.63 -8.34
CA GLN A 132 -19.43 -0.30 -9.29
C GLN A 132 -18.49 0.80 -8.80
N ASP A 133 -18.99 1.75 -7.99
CA ASP A 133 -18.21 2.88 -7.50
C ASP A 133 -17.50 2.52 -6.18
N PRO A 134 -16.15 2.53 -6.15
CA PRO A 134 -15.38 2.29 -4.92
C PRO A 134 -15.68 3.30 -3.81
N GLY A 135 -16.06 4.53 -4.16
CA GLY A 135 -16.46 5.57 -3.20
C GLY A 135 -17.73 5.18 -2.44
N ASN A 136 -18.70 4.60 -3.12
CA ASN A 136 -19.92 4.08 -2.51
C ASN A 136 -19.62 2.89 -1.59
N VAL A 137 -18.75 1.97 -2.02
CA VAL A 137 -18.31 0.85 -1.15
C VAL A 137 -17.65 1.39 0.13
N GLY A 138 -16.74 2.36 0.01
CA GLY A 138 -16.10 2.97 1.17
C GLY A 138 -17.07 3.70 2.10
N THR A 139 -18.13 4.29 1.57
CA THR A 139 -19.17 4.95 2.36
C THR A 139 -20.03 3.94 3.14
N ILE A 140 -20.37 2.81 2.51
CA ILE A 140 -21.16 1.74 3.14
C ILE A 140 -20.36 1.06 4.26
N LEU A 141 -19.04 0.90 4.09
CA LEU A 141 -18.18 0.23 5.07
C LEU A 141 -17.78 1.11 6.28
N ARG A 142 -18.05 2.41 6.25
CA ARG A 142 -17.79 3.34 7.38
C ARG A 142 -18.93 3.39 8.37
#